data_041b3992e40c4d1054ba306e94529724
#
_entry.id   041b3992e40c4d1054ba306e94529724
#
_cell.length_a   1.000
_cell.length_b   1.000
_cell.length_c   1.000
_cell.angle_alpha   90.00
_cell.angle_beta   90.00
_cell.angle_gamma   90.00
#
_symmetry.space_group_name_H-M   'P 1'
#
loop_
_entity.id
_entity.type
_entity.pdbx_description
1 polymer ?
#
loop_
_entity_poly.entity_id
_entity_poly.type
_entity_poly.pdbx_seq_one_letter_code
_entity_poly.pdbx_strand_id
1 'polypeptide(L)'
;VDLQGQGPAAVIAGPPRSGRSSALVTAARSLLDRGTPVLVVTPRRSPLRDLAGAPGVLAVLDGNARSVTGGGADDFGGLPGALDPLALVAGHERYVVAVDDAELISPDSALGLALDEILRTGRDGEHGLLVAGATGDLATAYRGFAAEARKGRTGLLLNVQSPADGDLFAVRLPRGAVGGPPGRGLLVVSGTATPIQAAVPD
;
A
#
# COMPACT_ATOMS: atom_id res chain seq x y z
N VAL A 1 7.09 -6.51 -8.90
CA VAL A 1 7.75 -6.59 -7.59
C VAL A 1 7.49 -7.97 -7.03
N ASP A 2 8.52 -8.68 -6.70
CA ASP A 2 8.45 -10.00 -6.07
C ASP A 2 8.53 -9.81 -4.54
N LEU A 3 7.39 -9.86 -3.86
CA LEU A 3 7.32 -9.70 -2.41
C LEU A 3 7.95 -10.89 -1.64
N GLN A 4 8.10 -12.05 -2.29
CA GLN A 4 8.73 -13.21 -1.67
C GLN A 4 10.27 -13.09 -1.69
N GLY A 5 10.83 -12.63 -2.81
CA GLY A 5 12.28 -12.49 -2.96
C GLY A 5 12.86 -11.19 -2.40
N GLN A 6 12.04 -10.15 -2.20
CA GLN A 6 12.48 -8.80 -1.86
C GLN A 6 12.03 -8.33 -0.47
N GLY A 7 11.30 -9.18 0.26
CA GLY A 7 10.75 -8.89 1.57
C GLY A 7 9.24 -8.64 1.55
N PRO A 8 8.58 -8.66 2.72
CA PRO A 8 7.13 -8.69 2.84
C PRO A 8 6.44 -7.34 2.55
N ALA A 9 7.16 -6.33 2.07
CA ALA A 9 6.57 -5.04 1.75
C ALA A 9 7.19 -4.39 0.53
N ALA A 10 6.35 -3.62 -0.19
CA ALA A 10 6.79 -2.64 -1.17
C ALA A 10 6.07 -1.30 -0.94
N VAL A 11 6.79 -0.21 -1.19
CA VAL A 11 6.31 1.14 -0.94
C VAL A 11 6.05 1.87 -2.26
N ILE A 12 4.91 2.57 -2.36
CA ILE A 12 4.58 3.44 -3.49
C ILE A 12 4.53 4.87 -2.96
N ALA A 13 5.60 5.63 -3.20
CA ALA A 13 5.73 6.98 -2.69
C ALA A 13 5.64 8.03 -3.80
N GLY A 14 5.16 9.20 -3.45
CA GLY A 14 5.08 10.33 -4.37
C GLY A 14 4.25 11.48 -3.78
N PRO A 15 4.31 12.69 -4.36
CA PRO A 15 3.48 13.80 -3.94
C PRO A 15 2.00 13.56 -4.28
N PRO A 16 1.08 14.37 -3.78
CA PRO A 16 -0.32 14.33 -4.21
C PRO A 16 -0.44 14.40 -5.74
N ARG A 17 -1.39 13.64 -6.32
CA ARG A 17 -1.64 13.53 -7.77
C ARG A 17 -0.51 12.92 -8.61
N SER A 18 0.45 12.27 -8.01
CA SER A 18 1.53 11.57 -8.74
C SER A 18 1.10 10.24 -9.36
N GLY A 19 -0.10 9.75 -9.05
CA GLY A 19 -0.61 8.45 -9.52
C GLY A 19 -0.41 7.29 -8.53
N ARG A 20 -0.12 7.56 -7.25
CA ARG A 20 0.05 6.52 -6.20
C ARG A 20 -1.12 5.56 -6.14
N SER A 21 -2.34 6.09 -5.96
CA SER A 21 -3.55 5.27 -5.87
C SER A 21 -3.81 4.47 -7.15
N SER A 22 -3.56 5.06 -8.34
CA SER A 22 -3.67 4.35 -9.62
C SER A 22 -2.66 3.22 -9.72
N ALA A 23 -1.40 3.45 -9.34
CA ALA A 23 -0.38 2.40 -9.30
C ALA A 23 -0.75 1.28 -8.31
N LEU A 24 -1.33 1.63 -7.17
CA LEU A 24 -1.78 0.67 -6.18
C LEU A 24 -2.98 -0.16 -6.69
N VAL A 25 -3.94 0.46 -7.39
CA VAL A 25 -5.04 -0.25 -8.07
C VAL A 25 -4.51 -1.22 -9.12
N THR A 26 -3.57 -0.78 -9.97
CA THR A 26 -2.95 -1.64 -10.98
C THR A 26 -2.24 -2.84 -10.34
N ALA A 27 -1.51 -2.60 -9.26
CA ALA A 27 -0.84 -3.68 -8.51
C ALA A 27 -1.85 -4.65 -7.88
N ALA A 28 -2.90 -4.13 -7.24
CA ALA A 28 -3.95 -4.95 -6.63
C ALA A 28 -4.68 -5.82 -7.68
N ARG A 29 -5.08 -5.24 -8.82
CA ARG A 29 -5.68 -5.99 -9.93
C ARG A 29 -4.76 -7.10 -10.44
N SER A 30 -3.48 -6.79 -10.66
CA SER A 30 -2.49 -7.79 -11.09
C SER A 30 -2.30 -8.94 -10.10
N LEU A 31 -2.47 -8.69 -8.80
CA LEU A 31 -2.46 -9.75 -7.77
C LEU A 31 -3.73 -10.59 -7.83
N LEU A 32 -4.90 -9.96 -7.93
CA LEU A 32 -6.20 -10.62 -8.07
C LEU A 32 -6.25 -11.52 -9.31
N ASP A 33 -5.76 -11.04 -10.46
CA ASP A 33 -5.67 -11.80 -11.72
C ASP A 33 -4.79 -13.06 -11.59
N ARG A 34 -3.86 -13.06 -10.64
CA ARG A 34 -3.01 -14.21 -10.30
C ARG A 34 -3.59 -15.09 -9.18
N GLY A 35 -4.80 -14.80 -8.74
CA GLY A 35 -5.47 -15.53 -7.67
C GLY A 35 -4.95 -15.22 -6.27
N THR A 36 -4.22 -14.12 -6.08
CA THR A 36 -3.78 -13.67 -4.75
C THR A 36 -4.84 -12.78 -4.12
N PRO A 37 -5.45 -13.18 -2.99
CA PRO A 37 -6.43 -12.36 -2.29
C PRO A 37 -5.85 -11.03 -1.83
N VAL A 38 -6.67 -9.97 -1.86
CA VAL A 38 -6.26 -8.63 -1.48
C VAL A 38 -7.21 -8.06 -0.42
N LEU A 39 -6.66 -7.63 0.71
CA LEU A 39 -7.32 -6.76 1.66
C LEU A 39 -6.96 -5.31 1.33
N VAL A 40 -7.96 -4.43 1.22
CA VAL A 40 -7.74 -3.02 0.88
C VAL A 40 -7.99 -2.15 2.09
N VAL A 41 -7.09 -1.22 2.35
CA VAL A 41 -7.22 -0.19 3.38
C VAL A 41 -7.08 1.19 2.72
N THR A 42 -8.11 2.03 2.87
CA THR A 42 -8.14 3.36 2.27
C THR A 42 -8.79 4.36 3.23
N PRO A 43 -7.99 5.10 4.05
CA PRO A 43 -8.50 6.08 5.00
C PRO A 43 -9.32 7.20 4.34
N ARG A 44 -8.98 7.56 3.10
CA ARG A 44 -9.70 8.56 2.31
C ARG A 44 -10.44 7.93 1.14
N ARG A 45 -11.24 8.74 0.46
CA ARG A 45 -11.85 8.35 -0.82
C ARG A 45 -10.76 8.13 -1.86
N SER A 46 -10.69 6.91 -2.41
CA SER A 46 -9.65 6.47 -3.34
C SER A 46 -10.28 5.55 -4.39
N PRO A 47 -9.71 5.47 -5.61
CA PRO A 47 -10.12 4.51 -6.63
C PRO A 47 -10.05 3.04 -6.18
N LEU A 48 -9.31 2.73 -5.12
CA LEU A 48 -9.29 1.38 -4.55
C LEU A 48 -10.65 0.94 -4.00
N ARG A 49 -11.54 1.88 -3.65
CA ARG A 49 -12.90 1.55 -3.21
C ARG A 49 -13.72 0.85 -4.28
N ASP A 50 -13.41 1.10 -5.54
CA ASP A 50 -14.08 0.48 -6.69
C ASP A 50 -13.73 -1.01 -6.84
N LEU A 51 -12.73 -1.50 -6.11
CA LEU A 51 -12.41 -2.93 -6.03
C LEU A 51 -13.36 -3.71 -5.08
N ALA A 52 -14.19 -3.01 -4.36
CA ALA A 52 -15.11 -3.63 -3.42
C ALA A 52 -16.08 -4.60 -4.10
N GLY A 53 -16.18 -5.82 -3.56
CA GLY A 53 -16.99 -6.89 -4.14
C GLY A 53 -16.36 -7.59 -5.34
N ALA A 54 -15.18 -7.17 -5.80
CA ALA A 54 -14.46 -7.91 -6.83
C ALA A 54 -13.98 -9.27 -6.31
N PRO A 55 -13.97 -10.32 -7.14
CA PRO A 55 -13.49 -11.65 -6.75
C PRO A 55 -12.05 -11.58 -6.20
N GLY A 56 -11.82 -12.19 -5.03
CA GLY A 56 -10.52 -12.19 -4.36
C GLY A 56 -10.25 -10.96 -3.49
N VAL A 57 -11.11 -9.95 -3.49
CA VAL A 57 -11.03 -8.84 -2.53
C VAL A 57 -11.68 -9.26 -1.22
N LEU A 58 -10.90 -9.36 -0.15
CA LEU A 58 -11.36 -9.82 1.16
C LEU A 58 -12.29 -8.81 1.83
N ALA A 59 -11.88 -7.55 1.82
CA ALA A 59 -12.66 -6.40 2.25
C ALA A 59 -12.03 -5.11 1.78
N VAL A 60 -12.77 -4.01 1.83
CA VAL A 60 -12.25 -2.63 1.70
C VAL A 60 -12.56 -1.90 2.99
N LEU A 61 -11.53 -1.49 3.72
CA LEU A 61 -11.61 -0.85 5.03
C LEU A 61 -11.26 0.63 4.95
N ASP A 62 -11.87 1.44 5.81
CA ASP A 62 -11.43 2.81 6.08
C ASP A 62 -10.27 2.85 7.10
N GLY A 63 -9.81 4.05 7.47
CA GLY A 63 -8.74 4.25 8.45
C GLY A 63 -9.06 3.83 9.89
N ASN A 64 -10.33 3.46 10.16
CA ASN A 64 -10.80 2.94 11.45
C ASN A 64 -11.17 1.45 11.35
N ALA A 65 -10.70 0.77 10.32
CA ALA A 65 -11.01 -0.63 10.01
C ALA A 65 -12.52 -0.92 9.82
N ARG A 66 -13.31 0.06 9.36
CA ARG A 66 -14.72 -0.14 9.02
C ARG A 66 -14.86 -0.48 7.55
N SER A 67 -15.78 -1.40 7.22
CA SER A 67 -16.08 -1.72 5.82
C SER A 67 -16.64 -0.49 5.10
N VAL A 68 -16.07 -0.19 3.93
CA VAL A 68 -16.55 0.91 3.05
C VAL A 68 -17.67 0.45 2.10
N THR A 69 -17.90 -0.86 2.00
CA THR A 69 -18.91 -1.47 1.12
C THR A 69 -20.24 -1.73 1.81
N GLY A 70 -20.34 -1.41 3.08
CA GLY A 70 -21.55 -1.59 3.86
C GLY A 70 -22.65 -0.59 3.51
N GLY A 71 -23.26 -0.74 2.33
CA GLY A 71 -24.60 -0.30 2.04
C GLY A 71 -25.65 -1.25 2.62
N GLY A 72 -25.29 -2.12 3.53
CA GLY A 72 -26.16 -2.80 4.45
C GLY A 72 -26.41 -1.84 5.60
N ALA A 73 -27.43 -0.98 5.47
CA ALA A 73 -28.11 -0.51 6.64
C ALA A 73 -28.53 -1.76 7.42
N ASP A 74 -27.79 -2.12 8.45
CA ASP A 74 -28.40 -2.87 9.51
C ASP A 74 -29.56 -2.02 9.95
N ASP A 75 -30.76 -2.56 9.86
CA ASP A 75 -32.08 -1.93 10.05
C ASP A 75 -32.26 -1.31 11.46
N PHE A 76 -31.18 -1.18 12.22
CA PHE A 76 -31.12 -0.69 13.60
C PHE A 76 -30.25 0.56 13.79
N GLY A 77 -29.81 1.26 12.74
CA GLY A 77 -29.18 2.58 12.85
C GLY A 77 -27.82 2.59 13.57
N GLY A 78 -27.16 1.47 13.75
CA GLY A 78 -25.81 1.36 14.28
C GLY A 78 -24.76 1.64 13.19
N LEU A 79 -23.74 2.46 13.49
CA LEU A 79 -22.56 2.53 12.65
C LEU A 79 -21.91 1.15 12.58
N PRO A 80 -21.51 0.67 11.39
CA PRO A 80 -20.80 -0.61 11.26
C PRO A 80 -19.61 -0.64 12.22
N GLY A 81 -19.52 -1.68 13.05
CA GLY A 81 -18.39 -1.89 13.95
C GLY A 81 -17.07 -1.97 13.20
N ALA A 82 -15.97 -1.68 13.86
CA ALA A 82 -14.65 -1.96 13.31
C ALA A 82 -14.48 -3.46 13.12
N LEU A 83 -13.96 -3.85 11.95
CA LEU A 83 -13.57 -5.22 11.64
C LEU A 83 -12.15 -5.49 12.14
N ASP A 84 -11.85 -6.73 12.48
CA ASP A 84 -10.48 -7.12 12.78
C ASP A 84 -9.77 -7.52 11.48
N PRO A 85 -8.75 -6.75 11.04
CA PRO A 85 -8.01 -7.07 9.82
C PRO A 85 -7.31 -8.44 9.89
N LEU A 86 -6.87 -8.86 11.09
CA LEU A 86 -6.22 -10.16 11.27
C LEU A 86 -7.22 -11.31 11.09
N ALA A 87 -8.45 -11.14 11.58
CA ALA A 87 -9.51 -12.13 11.37
C ALA A 87 -9.90 -12.26 9.89
N LEU A 88 -9.90 -11.15 9.14
CA LEU A 88 -10.21 -11.16 7.70
C LEU A 88 -9.21 -11.94 6.87
N VAL A 89 -7.96 -12.00 7.29
CA VAL A 89 -6.87 -12.70 6.56
C VAL A 89 -6.54 -14.08 7.14
N ALA A 90 -7.06 -14.45 8.31
CA ALA A 90 -6.67 -15.66 9.06
C ALA A 90 -6.86 -16.98 8.30
N GLY A 91 -7.75 -17.03 7.30
CA GLY A 91 -7.97 -18.22 6.47
C GLY A 91 -7.09 -18.31 5.21
N HIS A 92 -6.17 -17.37 5.02
CA HIS A 92 -5.38 -17.25 3.81
C HIS A 92 -3.89 -17.36 4.11
N GLU A 93 -3.21 -18.37 3.56
CA GLU A 93 -1.75 -18.49 3.64
C GLU A 93 -1.07 -17.42 2.77
N ARG A 94 -1.64 -17.16 1.58
CA ARG A 94 -1.16 -16.13 0.64
C ARG A 94 -2.19 -15.02 0.52
N TYR A 95 -1.78 -13.79 0.78
CA TYR A 95 -2.57 -12.58 0.56
C TYR A 95 -1.69 -11.33 0.54
N VAL A 96 -2.23 -10.22 0.08
CA VAL A 96 -1.58 -8.92 0.16
C VAL A 96 -2.53 -7.88 0.73
N VAL A 97 -2.04 -7.02 1.61
CA VAL A 97 -2.78 -5.85 2.07
C VAL A 97 -2.32 -4.63 1.30
N ALA A 98 -3.24 -4.00 0.57
CA ALA A 98 -3.00 -2.75 -0.15
C ALA A 98 -3.46 -1.56 0.69
N VAL A 99 -2.53 -0.72 1.12
CA VAL A 99 -2.77 0.43 2.01
C VAL A 99 -2.52 1.72 1.26
N ASP A 100 -3.56 2.53 1.05
CA ASP A 100 -3.44 3.88 0.49
C ASP A 100 -3.41 4.93 1.60
N ASP A 101 -2.77 6.09 1.35
CA ASP A 101 -2.60 7.18 2.32
C ASP A 101 -2.16 6.69 3.71
N ALA A 102 -1.11 5.87 3.74
CA ALA A 102 -0.62 5.19 4.94
C ALA A 102 -0.24 6.15 6.08
N GLU A 103 0.15 7.37 5.75
CA GLU A 103 0.45 8.45 6.69
C GLU A 103 -0.73 8.85 7.57
N LEU A 104 -1.96 8.50 7.17
CA LEU A 104 -3.18 8.80 7.94
C LEU A 104 -3.55 7.72 8.96
N ILE A 105 -2.85 6.60 8.95
CA ILE A 105 -3.09 5.50 9.88
C ILE A 105 -2.11 5.63 11.04
N SER A 106 -2.65 5.89 12.24
CA SER A 106 -1.82 5.94 13.44
C SER A 106 -1.17 4.57 13.69
N PRO A 107 0.15 4.52 13.93
CA PRO A 107 0.82 3.26 14.28
C PRO A 107 0.29 2.61 15.57
N ASP A 108 -0.31 3.40 16.47
CA ASP A 108 -0.87 2.92 17.75
C ASP A 108 -2.37 2.57 17.66
N SER A 109 -3.01 2.77 16.50
CA SER A 109 -4.39 2.33 16.30
C SER A 109 -4.47 0.82 16.18
N ALA A 110 -5.64 0.24 16.46
CA ALA A 110 -5.87 -1.20 16.26
C ALA A 110 -5.52 -1.64 14.82
N LEU A 111 -5.88 -0.82 13.82
CA LEU A 111 -5.52 -1.06 12.42
C LEU A 111 -4.00 -1.00 12.21
N GLY A 112 -3.32 0.03 12.75
CA GLY A 112 -1.87 0.18 12.63
C GLY A 112 -1.10 -0.99 13.25
N LEU A 113 -1.52 -1.46 14.42
CA LEU A 113 -0.95 -2.63 15.08
C LEU A 113 -1.20 -3.91 14.30
N ALA A 114 -2.39 -4.09 13.72
CA ALA A 114 -2.69 -5.25 12.86
C ALA A 114 -1.81 -5.26 11.60
N LEU A 115 -1.62 -4.12 10.94
CA LEU A 115 -0.74 -4.00 9.77
C LEU A 115 0.73 -4.30 10.12
N ASP A 116 1.19 -3.87 11.29
CA ASP A 116 2.55 -4.17 11.78
C ASP A 116 2.73 -5.68 12.03
N GLU A 117 1.74 -6.32 12.62
CA GLU A 117 1.72 -7.78 12.85
C GLU A 117 1.74 -8.56 11.53
N ILE A 118 0.90 -8.18 10.56
CA ILE A 118 0.87 -8.79 9.22
C ILE A 118 2.24 -8.65 8.55
N LEU A 119 2.88 -7.50 8.65
CA LEU A 119 4.19 -7.27 8.08
C LEU A 119 5.28 -8.11 8.76
N ARG A 120 5.21 -8.22 10.08
CA ARG A 120 6.15 -9.01 10.86
C ARG A 120 6.09 -10.50 10.52
N THR A 121 4.89 -11.05 10.41
CA THR A 121 4.67 -12.47 10.07
C THR A 121 4.88 -12.77 8.59
N GLY A 122 4.75 -11.76 7.71
CA GLY A 122 4.94 -11.90 6.27
C GLY A 122 6.36 -12.27 5.83
N ARG A 123 7.35 -12.12 6.72
CA ARG A 123 8.74 -12.53 6.44
C ARG A 123 8.88 -14.07 6.31
N ASP A 124 8.06 -14.79 7.06
CA ASP A 124 8.06 -16.25 7.09
C ASP A 124 6.86 -16.84 6.32
N GLY A 125 5.95 -15.99 5.86
CA GLY A 125 4.74 -16.33 5.14
C GLY A 125 4.73 -15.86 3.69
N GLU A 126 3.69 -16.23 2.95
CA GLU A 126 3.47 -15.80 1.56
C GLU A 126 2.56 -14.55 1.49
N HIS A 127 2.67 -13.65 2.47
CA HIS A 127 1.83 -12.45 2.53
C HIS A 127 2.66 -11.18 2.81
N GLY A 128 2.09 -10.04 2.54
CA GLY A 128 2.79 -8.78 2.72
C GLY A 128 1.94 -7.55 2.46
N LEU A 129 2.59 -6.39 2.49
CA LEU A 129 1.97 -5.09 2.32
C LEU A 129 2.44 -4.37 1.05
N LEU A 130 1.49 -3.75 0.36
CA LEU A 130 1.75 -2.65 -0.58
C LEU A 130 1.32 -1.35 0.10
N VAL A 131 2.27 -0.49 0.42
CA VAL A 131 2.04 0.73 1.21
C VAL A 131 2.22 1.95 0.33
N ALA A 132 1.14 2.72 0.10
CA ALA A 132 1.20 3.97 -0.64
C ALA A 132 1.05 5.17 0.30
N GLY A 133 1.85 6.22 0.06
CA GLY A 133 1.81 7.43 0.86
C GLY A 133 2.66 8.58 0.31
N ALA A 134 2.58 9.74 0.95
CA ALA A 134 3.40 10.89 0.59
C ALA A 134 4.87 10.63 0.92
N THR A 135 5.77 10.98 -0.01
CA THR A 135 7.22 10.69 0.12
C THR A 135 7.80 11.22 1.43
N GLY A 136 7.49 12.48 1.77
CA GLY A 136 8.02 13.12 2.98
C GLY A 136 7.51 12.46 4.26
N ASP A 137 6.22 12.13 4.33
CA ASP A 137 5.60 11.50 5.49
C ASP A 137 6.13 10.08 5.70
N LEU A 138 6.23 9.30 4.62
CA LEU A 138 6.83 7.97 4.68
C LEU A 138 8.31 8.02 5.05
N ALA A 139 9.08 8.99 4.53
CA ALA A 139 10.50 9.15 4.84
C ALA A 139 10.72 9.48 6.32
N THR A 140 9.82 10.22 6.94
CA THR A 140 9.91 10.63 8.35
C THR A 140 9.24 9.65 9.32
N ALA A 141 8.53 8.63 8.84
CA ALA A 141 7.98 7.59 9.69
C ALA A 141 9.10 6.89 10.48
N TYR A 142 9.04 6.89 11.80
CA TYR A 142 10.06 6.32 12.68
C TYR A 142 9.63 5.05 13.40
N ARG A 143 8.34 4.67 13.32
CA ARG A 143 7.78 3.47 13.95
C ARG A 143 6.55 2.94 13.21
N GLY A 144 6.13 1.72 13.55
CA GLY A 144 4.97 1.03 12.98
C GLY A 144 5.19 0.54 11.55
N PHE A 145 4.15 -0.01 10.96
CA PHE A 145 4.18 -0.70 9.69
C PHE A 145 4.79 0.12 8.54
N ALA A 146 4.58 1.44 8.50
CA ALA A 146 5.14 2.30 7.44
C ALA A 146 6.67 2.42 7.55
N ALA A 147 7.20 2.55 8.77
CA ALA A 147 8.64 2.56 9.01
C ALA A 147 9.29 1.21 8.70
N GLU A 148 8.61 0.11 9.04
CA GLU A 148 9.08 -1.26 8.74
C GLU A 148 9.03 -1.54 7.23
N ALA A 149 7.95 -1.16 6.54
CA ALA A 149 7.78 -1.40 5.11
C ALA A 149 8.92 -0.80 4.27
N ARG A 150 9.39 0.42 4.61
CA ARG A 150 10.48 1.07 3.86
C ARG A 150 11.85 0.40 4.05
N LYS A 151 12.06 -0.38 5.11
CA LYS A 151 13.33 -1.08 5.34
C LYS A 151 13.66 -2.09 4.25
N GLY A 152 12.66 -2.60 3.54
CA GLY A 152 12.82 -3.48 2.38
C GLY A 152 13.45 -2.80 1.15
N ARG A 153 13.53 -1.46 1.12
CA ARG A 153 14.11 -0.66 0.03
C ARG A 153 13.60 -1.05 -1.35
N THR A 154 12.35 -1.46 -1.40
CA THR A 154 11.68 -1.91 -2.62
C THR A 154 10.39 -1.12 -2.82
N GLY A 155 10.17 -0.61 -4.02
CA GLY A 155 8.96 0.11 -4.34
C GLY A 155 9.04 1.04 -5.52
N LEU A 156 8.06 1.93 -5.61
CA LEU A 156 7.94 2.96 -6.64
C LEU A 156 8.11 4.34 -6.03
N LEU A 157 8.90 5.17 -6.66
CA LEU A 157 9.04 6.59 -6.35
C LEU A 157 8.47 7.39 -7.54
N LEU A 158 7.24 7.88 -7.39
CA LEU A 158 6.51 8.55 -8.45
C LEU A 158 6.71 10.06 -8.40
N ASN A 159 6.89 10.69 -9.56
CA ASN A 159 7.03 12.15 -9.71
C ASN A 159 8.02 12.75 -8.71
N VAL A 160 9.25 12.32 -8.80
CA VAL A 160 10.36 12.76 -7.93
C VAL A 160 10.46 14.28 -7.92
N GLN A 161 10.45 14.88 -6.72
CA GLN A 161 10.52 16.33 -6.55
C GLN A 161 11.94 16.82 -6.27
N SER A 162 12.75 16.00 -5.65
CA SER A 162 14.13 16.32 -5.31
C SER A 162 15.02 15.09 -5.28
N PRO A 163 16.35 15.25 -5.40
CA PRO A 163 17.28 14.13 -5.19
C PRO A 163 17.15 13.47 -3.81
N ALA A 164 16.72 14.23 -2.79
CA ALA A 164 16.54 13.72 -1.42
C ALA A 164 15.38 12.70 -1.30
N ASP A 165 14.45 12.66 -2.26
CA ASP A 165 13.38 11.67 -2.26
C ASP A 165 13.94 10.23 -2.33
N GLY A 166 15.16 10.05 -2.84
CA GLY A 166 15.86 8.78 -2.85
C GLY A 166 16.22 8.24 -1.46
N ASP A 167 16.28 9.12 -0.45
CA ASP A 167 16.61 8.73 0.92
C ASP A 167 15.54 7.78 1.51
N LEU A 168 14.29 7.85 1.03
CA LEU A 168 13.23 6.91 1.40
C LEU A 168 13.66 5.44 1.21
N PHE A 169 14.40 5.16 0.15
CA PHE A 169 14.90 3.83 -0.19
C PHE A 169 16.41 3.69 0.00
N ALA A 170 17.06 4.70 0.59
CA ALA A 170 18.51 4.79 0.73
C ALA A 170 19.25 4.59 -0.62
N VAL A 171 18.75 5.20 -1.70
CA VAL A 171 19.34 5.15 -3.04
C VAL A 171 19.69 6.53 -3.53
N ARG A 172 20.80 6.62 -4.26
CA ARG A 172 21.15 7.84 -4.99
C ARG A 172 20.38 7.85 -6.32
N LEU A 173 19.58 8.89 -6.51
CA LEU A 173 18.79 9.02 -7.73
C LEU A 173 19.66 9.37 -8.95
N PRO A 174 19.32 8.84 -10.13
CA PRO A 174 20.03 9.18 -11.37
C PRO A 174 19.80 10.65 -11.75
N ARG A 175 20.74 11.23 -12.51
CA ARG A 175 20.58 12.57 -13.08
C ARG A 175 19.35 12.61 -13.97
N GLY A 176 18.52 13.66 -13.82
CA GLY A 176 17.27 13.80 -14.59
C GLY A 176 16.09 13.00 -14.03
N ALA A 177 16.21 12.41 -12.85
CA ALA A 177 15.10 11.71 -12.19
C ALA A 177 13.99 12.65 -11.69
N VAL A 178 14.31 13.93 -11.49
CA VAL A 178 13.38 14.93 -10.94
C VAL A 178 12.37 15.38 -12.00
N GLY A 179 11.09 15.44 -11.61
CA GLY A 179 9.99 15.90 -12.46
C GLY A 179 9.43 14.80 -13.39
N GLY A 180 8.51 15.20 -14.24
CA GLY A 180 7.88 14.35 -15.23
C GLY A 180 6.36 14.32 -15.14
N PRO A 181 5.67 13.72 -16.12
CA PRO A 181 4.22 13.60 -16.14
C PRO A 181 3.73 12.67 -15.03
N PRO A 182 2.44 12.71 -14.66
CA PRO A 182 1.84 11.77 -13.72
C PRO A 182 2.14 10.31 -14.10
N GLY A 183 2.44 9.48 -13.12
CA GLY A 183 2.80 8.08 -13.33
C GLY A 183 4.27 7.84 -13.72
N ARG A 184 5.02 8.89 -14.06
CA ARG A 184 6.46 8.76 -14.26
C ARG A 184 7.18 8.65 -12.91
N GLY A 185 8.15 7.75 -12.84
CA GLY A 185 8.90 7.55 -11.61
C GLY A 185 10.03 6.55 -11.76
N LEU A 186 10.43 6.01 -10.64
CA LEU A 186 11.50 5.04 -10.53
C LEU A 186 10.98 3.78 -9.82
N LEU A 187 11.26 2.63 -10.38
CA LEU A 187 11.18 1.36 -9.67
C LEU A 187 12.51 1.17 -8.92
N VAL A 188 12.43 1.05 -7.62
CA VAL A 188 13.59 0.76 -6.76
C VAL A 188 13.51 -0.68 -6.29
N VAL A 189 14.54 -1.44 -6.56
CA VAL A 189 14.70 -2.83 -6.12
C VAL A 189 16.14 -3.05 -5.70
N SER A 190 16.33 -3.52 -4.48
CA SER A 190 17.66 -3.86 -3.94
C SER A 190 18.71 -2.75 -4.15
N GLY A 191 18.31 -1.50 -3.96
CA GLY A 191 19.21 -0.34 -4.10
C GLY A 191 19.47 0.13 -5.54
N THR A 192 18.79 -0.46 -6.53
CA THR A 192 18.86 -0.03 -7.93
C THR A 192 17.58 0.71 -8.32
N ALA A 193 17.73 1.91 -8.89
CA ALA A 193 16.62 2.73 -9.35
C ALA A 193 16.52 2.69 -10.88
N THR A 194 15.41 2.19 -11.42
CA THR A 194 15.14 2.08 -12.85
C THR A 194 13.97 2.99 -13.23
N PRO A 195 14.12 3.84 -14.26
CA PRO A 195 13.02 4.68 -14.73
C PRO A 195 11.83 3.84 -15.23
N ILE A 196 10.61 4.26 -14.84
CA ILE A 196 9.37 3.61 -15.26
C ILE A 196 8.29 4.65 -15.61
N GLN A 197 7.28 4.18 -16.34
CA GLN A 197 5.99 4.85 -16.49
C GLN A 197 4.91 3.88 -16.00
N ALA A 198 4.21 4.25 -14.92
CA ALA A 198 3.09 3.46 -14.43
C ALA A 198 1.94 3.52 -15.44
N ALA A 199 1.35 2.36 -15.74
CA ALA A 199 0.15 2.28 -16.56
C ALA A 199 -1.06 2.87 -15.80
N VAL A 200 -1.98 3.46 -16.54
CA VAL A 200 -3.29 3.84 -16.00
C VAL A 200 -4.13 2.56 -15.96
N PRO A 201 -4.81 2.23 -14.85
CA PRO A 201 -5.72 1.10 -14.83
C PRO A 201 -6.90 1.37 -15.78
N ASP A 202 -7.24 0.39 -16.60
CA ASP A 202 -8.45 0.37 -17.43
C ASP A 202 -9.71 0.22 -16.56
#